data_679763dc7bec1619bad940b60bc70a1f
#
_entry.id   679763dc7bec1619bad940b60bc70a1f
#
_cell.length_a   1.000
_cell.length_b   1.000
_cell.length_c   1.000
_cell.angle_alpha   90.00
_cell.angle_beta   90.00
_cell.angle_gamma   90.00
#
_symmetry.space_group_name_H-M   'P 1'
#
loop_
_entity.id
_entity.type
_entity.pdbx_description
1 polymer ?
#
loop_
_entity_poly.entity_id
_entity_poly.type
_entity_poly.pdbx_seq_one_letter_code
_entity_poly.pdbx_strand_id
1 'polypeptide(L)'
;MTSKCLKSVLAQITRHRYLSFTVKSTRGTDFGDASWFDNTTHPEITNDMGKLMNKLVENQIIEYRRLIQSGVPYQVAAYVLPLGTNVTMTASGNLRAWMEYLPKRLCKRASTEHQQIARLIFERLNYLYPSIVNLEMLGMCMGCK
;
A
#
# COMPACT_ATOMS: atom_id res chain seq x y z
N MET A 1 -1.91 -12.55 -5.44
CA MET A 1 -1.48 -11.31 -6.12
C MET A 1 -0.35 -10.68 -5.30
N THR A 2 0.78 -10.38 -5.92
CA THR A 2 1.93 -9.75 -5.25
C THR A 2 2.05 -8.30 -5.71
N SER A 3 2.20 -7.37 -4.76
CA SER A 3 2.30 -5.94 -5.03
C SER A 3 3.21 -5.25 -4.02
N LYS A 4 3.77 -4.10 -4.40
CA LYS A 4 4.33 -3.15 -3.44
C LYS A 4 3.19 -2.30 -2.90
N CYS A 5 3.17 -2.07 -1.60
CA CYS A 5 2.23 -1.15 -0.94
C CYS A 5 2.93 -0.38 0.18
N LEU A 6 2.33 0.74 0.58
CA LEU A 6 2.83 1.49 1.73
C LEU A 6 2.59 0.74 3.04
N LYS A 7 3.46 0.92 4.02
CA LYS A 7 3.22 0.44 5.40
C LYS A 7 1.88 0.95 5.96
N SER A 8 1.49 2.19 5.65
CA SER A 8 0.20 2.77 6.03
C SER A 8 -0.99 2.01 5.45
N VAL A 9 -0.92 1.61 4.18
CA VAL A 9 -1.96 0.81 3.51
C VAL A 9 -1.99 -0.61 4.07
N LEU A 10 -0.83 -1.19 4.38
CA LEU A 10 -0.74 -2.52 4.98
C LEU A 10 -1.59 -2.63 6.25
N ALA A 11 -1.51 -1.63 7.14
CA ALA A 11 -2.31 -1.60 8.37
C ALA A 11 -3.82 -1.58 8.12
N GLN A 12 -4.26 -1.08 6.98
CA GLN A 12 -5.67 -1.02 6.58
C GLN A 12 -6.11 -2.29 5.84
N ILE A 13 -5.31 -2.80 4.90
CA ILE A 13 -5.68 -3.93 4.07
C ILE A 13 -5.74 -5.24 4.87
N THR A 14 -4.85 -5.43 5.83
CA THR A 14 -4.81 -6.61 6.69
C THR A 14 -6.02 -6.74 7.64
N ARG A 15 -6.89 -5.71 7.71
CA ARG A 15 -8.18 -5.77 8.42
C ARG A 15 -9.25 -6.57 7.66
N HIS A 16 -9.02 -6.90 6.39
CA HIS A 16 -9.94 -7.74 5.61
C HIS A 16 -9.76 -9.23 5.97
N ARG A 17 -10.61 -9.74 6.86
CA ARG A 17 -10.49 -11.06 7.49
C ARG A 17 -10.55 -12.24 6.53
N TYR A 18 -11.19 -12.08 5.37
CA TYR A 18 -11.34 -13.13 4.36
C TYR A 18 -10.20 -13.16 3.32
N LEU A 19 -9.22 -12.27 3.48
CA LEU A 19 -7.98 -12.26 2.70
C LEU A 19 -6.81 -12.71 3.57
N SER A 20 -5.94 -13.53 2.99
CA SER A 20 -4.68 -13.94 3.62
C SER A 20 -3.53 -13.11 3.07
N PHE A 21 -2.58 -12.74 3.94
CA PHE A 21 -1.48 -11.85 3.59
C PHE A 21 -0.13 -12.44 3.98
N THR A 22 0.82 -12.39 3.06
CA THR A 22 2.24 -12.61 3.33
C THR A 22 2.98 -11.33 3.02
N VAL A 23 3.73 -10.81 3.98
CA VAL A 23 4.38 -9.50 3.89
C VAL A 23 5.87 -9.64 4.14
N LYS A 24 6.69 -8.92 3.36
CA LYS A 24 8.13 -8.81 3.60
C LYS A 24 8.36 -8.23 5.00
N SER A 25 9.03 -9.01 5.86
CA SER A 25 9.26 -8.62 7.26
C SER A 25 10.35 -7.55 7.37
N THR A 26 10.05 -6.48 8.10
CA THR A 26 11.04 -5.45 8.47
C THR A 26 11.99 -5.91 9.59
N ARG A 27 11.72 -7.06 10.21
CA ARG A 27 12.56 -7.60 11.31
C ARG A 27 13.77 -8.39 10.81
N GLY A 28 13.63 -9.10 9.71
CA GLY A 28 14.65 -9.99 9.16
C GLY A 28 15.17 -9.58 7.78
N THR A 29 14.85 -8.39 7.30
CA THR A 29 15.23 -7.95 5.95
C THR A 29 15.73 -6.52 5.97
N ASP A 30 16.77 -6.26 5.18
CA ASP A 30 17.25 -4.90 4.93
C ASP A 30 16.25 -4.11 4.06
N PHE A 31 15.97 -2.88 4.46
CA PHE A 31 15.15 -1.89 3.78
C PHE A 31 15.96 -0.68 3.29
N GLY A 32 17.30 -0.77 3.27
CA GLY A 32 18.17 0.31 2.80
C GLY A 32 17.86 0.76 1.37
N ASP A 33 17.40 -0.15 0.51
CA ASP A 33 16.99 0.14 -0.87
C ASP A 33 15.47 0.24 -1.05
N ALA A 34 14.73 0.41 0.06
CA ALA A 34 13.29 0.54 -0.02
C ALA A 34 12.90 1.80 -0.79
N SER A 35 11.94 1.64 -1.72
CA SER A 35 11.26 2.77 -2.34
C SER A 35 10.18 3.31 -1.42
N TRP A 36 9.73 4.52 -1.67
CA TRP A 36 8.63 5.17 -0.97
C TRP A 36 7.63 5.74 -1.98
N PHE A 37 6.49 6.21 -1.46
CA PHE A 37 5.49 6.88 -2.27
C PHE A 37 6.03 8.24 -2.74
N ASP A 38 5.84 8.56 -4.02
CA ASP A 38 6.16 9.89 -4.55
C ASP A 38 5.05 10.87 -4.15
N ASN A 39 5.33 11.66 -3.12
CA ASN A 39 4.38 12.61 -2.57
C ASN A 39 4.08 13.78 -3.52
N THR A 40 4.88 14.00 -4.58
CA THR A 40 4.59 15.05 -5.57
C THR A 40 3.34 14.75 -6.40
N THR A 41 2.92 13.49 -6.45
CA THR A 41 1.71 13.05 -7.17
C THR A 41 0.47 12.97 -6.27
N HIS A 42 0.58 13.32 -5.00
CA HIS A 42 -0.55 13.24 -4.06
C HIS A 42 -1.57 14.35 -4.34
N PRO A 43 -2.88 14.01 -4.54
CA PRO A 43 -3.88 14.96 -4.99
C PRO A 43 -4.28 16.02 -3.95
N GLU A 44 -3.95 15.80 -2.67
CA GLU A 44 -4.37 16.66 -1.55
C GLU A 44 -3.30 17.69 -1.14
N ILE A 45 -2.12 17.68 -1.77
CA ILE A 45 -1.01 18.58 -1.45
C ILE A 45 -0.41 19.21 -2.70
N THR A 46 0.25 20.35 -2.54
CA THR A 46 0.99 20.99 -3.63
C THR A 46 2.27 20.22 -3.97
N ASN A 47 2.77 20.41 -5.19
CA ASN A 47 4.02 19.80 -5.63
C ASN A 47 5.20 20.16 -4.69
N ASP A 48 5.29 21.39 -4.22
CA ASP A 48 6.38 21.83 -3.34
C ASP A 48 6.30 21.19 -1.95
N MET A 49 5.11 21.01 -1.40
CA MET A 49 4.89 20.20 -0.19
C MET A 49 5.30 18.75 -0.42
N GLY A 50 4.94 18.18 -1.57
CA GLY A 50 5.35 16.83 -1.97
C GLY A 50 6.86 16.66 -2.04
N LYS A 51 7.58 17.62 -2.62
CA LYS A 51 9.06 17.63 -2.66
C LYS A 51 9.66 17.69 -1.25
N LEU A 52 9.11 18.54 -0.38
CA LEU A 52 9.57 18.61 1.01
C LEU A 52 9.38 17.28 1.74
N MET A 53 8.21 16.65 1.60
CA MET A 53 7.93 15.33 2.18
C MET A 53 8.88 14.25 1.64
N ASN A 54 9.13 14.22 0.33
CA ASN A 54 10.07 13.27 -0.28
C ASN A 54 11.48 13.42 0.31
N LYS A 55 11.95 14.66 0.49
CA LYS A 55 13.25 14.94 1.13
C LYS A 55 13.32 14.44 2.57
N LEU A 56 12.25 14.61 3.34
CA LEU A 56 12.17 14.09 4.73
C LEU A 56 12.23 12.56 4.76
N VAL A 57 11.51 11.89 3.86
CA VAL A 57 11.54 10.43 3.74
C VAL A 57 12.94 9.94 3.34
N GLU A 58 13.57 10.59 2.38
CA GLU A 58 14.93 10.27 1.94
C GLU A 58 15.94 10.37 3.10
N ASN A 59 15.89 11.44 3.88
CA ASN A 59 16.74 11.59 5.06
C ASN A 59 16.54 10.45 6.07
N GLN A 60 15.30 10.03 6.31
CA GLN A 60 15.03 8.89 7.21
C GLN A 60 15.60 7.57 6.67
N ILE A 61 15.57 7.33 5.37
CA ILE A 61 16.20 6.15 4.76
C ILE A 61 17.73 6.22 4.88
N ILE A 62 18.33 7.40 4.73
CA ILE A 62 19.77 7.60 4.94
C ILE A 62 20.15 7.25 6.38
N GLU A 63 19.39 7.74 7.36
CA GLU A 63 19.64 7.43 8.78
C GLU A 63 19.44 5.95 9.09
N TYR A 64 18.44 5.30 8.48
CA TYR A 64 18.28 3.85 8.59
C TYR A 64 19.55 3.11 8.12
N ARG A 65 20.10 3.49 6.94
CA ARG A 65 21.34 2.86 6.43
C ARG A 65 22.52 3.05 7.38
N ARG A 66 22.66 4.24 7.97
CA ARG A 66 23.72 4.52 8.98
C ARG A 66 23.59 3.62 10.21
N LEU A 67 22.37 3.44 10.71
CA LEU A 67 22.11 2.54 11.84
C LEU A 67 22.53 1.10 11.50
N ILE A 68 22.17 0.60 10.31
CA ILE A 68 22.57 -0.75 9.89
C ILE A 68 24.09 -0.87 9.78
N GLN A 69 24.77 0.11 9.17
CA GLN A 69 26.24 0.13 9.04
C GLN A 69 26.93 0.17 10.43
N SER A 70 26.28 0.76 11.43
CA SER A 70 26.76 0.79 12.81
C SER A 70 26.47 -0.51 13.59
N GLY A 71 25.90 -1.54 12.94
CA GLY A 71 25.61 -2.84 13.56
C GLY A 71 24.28 -2.91 14.31
N VAL A 72 23.40 -1.90 14.17
CA VAL A 72 22.07 -1.95 14.78
C VAL A 72 21.21 -3.02 14.07
N PRO A 73 20.57 -3.96 14.81
CA PRO A 73 19.72 -4.99 14.21
C PRO A 73 18.58 -4.39 13.37
N TYR A 74 18.24 -5.03 12.24
CA TYR A 74 17.18 -4.58 11.31
C TYR A 74 15.87 -4.26 12.01
N GLN A 75 15.44 -5.09 12.96
CA GLN A 75 14.19 -4.88 13.70
C GLN A 75 14.16 -3.58 14.51
N VAL A 76 15.31 -3.12 15.00
CA VAL A 76 15.44 -1.87 15.78
C VAL A 76 15.59 -0.69 14.83
N ALA A 77 16.46 -0.79 13.84
CA ALA A 77 16.63 0.23 12.81
C ALA A 77 15.31 0.52 12.07
N ALA A 78 14.44 -0.48 11.90
CA ALA A 78 13.14 -0.32 11.25
C ALA A 78 12.19 0.67 11.95
N TYR A 79 12.46 1.09 13.19
CA TYR A 79 11.67 2.11 13.87
C TYR A 79 11.78 3.51 13.24
N VAL A 80 12.90 3.80 12.56
CA VAL A 80 13.06 5.07 11.85
C VAL A 80 12.47 5.08 10.44
N LEU A 81 12.02 3.92 9.92
CA LEU A 81 11.41 3.84 8.60
C LEU A 81 10.04 4.51 8.57
N PRO A 82 9.79 5.47 7.66
CA PRO A 82 8.51 6.17 7.57
C PRO A 82 7.37 5.24 7.16
N LEU A 83 6.13 5.60 7.50
CA LEU A 83 4.92 4.90 7.08
C LEU A 83 4.72 4.93 5.55
N GLY A 84 5.31 5.90 4.86
CA GLY A 84 5.35 5.99 3.40
C GLY A 84 6.33 5.03 2.73
N THR A 85 7.08 4.20 3.48
CA THR A 85 7.97 3.19 2.91
C THR A 85 7.18 2.07 2.26
N ASN A 86 7.57 1.69 1.04
CA ASN A 86 6.99 0.57 0.33
C ASN A 86 7.43 -0.77 0.93
N VAL A 87 6.48 -1.66 1.11
CA VAL A 87 6.69 -3.06 1.48
C VAL A 87 6.12 -3.98 0.41
N THR A 88 6.75 -5.14 0.20
CA THR A 88 6.21 -6.16 -0.69
C THR A 88 5.20 -7.00 0.06
N MET A 89 4.02 -7.16 -0.53
CA MET A 89 2.93 -7.94 0.04
C MET A 89 2.35 -8.86 -1.02
N THR A 90 2.07 -10.08 -0.63
CA THR A 90 1.22 -11.01 -1.38
C THR A 90 -0.10 -11.18 -0.67
N ALA A 91 -1.20 -10.94 -1.39
CA ALA A 91 -2.54 -11.16 -0.88
C ALA A 91 -3.21 -12.29 -1.68
N SER A 92 -3.91 -13.18 -0.97
CA SER A 92 -4.69 -14.28 -1.55
C SER A 92 -6.07 -14.34 -0.91
N GLY A 93 -7.04 -14.80 -1.68
CA GLY A 93 -8.41 -14.98 -1.26
C GLY A 93 -9.26 -15.53 -2.40
N ASN A 94 -10.44 -16.05 -2.06
CA ASN A 94 -11.40 -16.43 -3.08
C ASN A 94 -12.04 -15.20 -3.76
N LEU A 95 -12.69 -15.40 -4.90
CA LEU A 95 -13.27 -14.30 -5.66
C LEU A 95 -14.30 -13.50 -4.85
N ARG A 96 -15.12 -14.16 -4.02
CA ARG A 96 -16.10 -13.50 -3.16
C ARG A 96 -15.43 -12.53 -2.17
N ALA A 97 -14.32 -12.93 -1.54
CA ALA A 97 -13.58 -12.05 -0.64
C ALA A 97 -13.06 -10.78 -1.36
N TRP A 98 -12.63 -10.91 -2.60
CA TRP A 98 -12.24 -9.77 -3.44
C TRP A 98 -13.44 -8.89 -3.80
N MET A 99 -14.59 -9.46 -4.14
CA MET A 99 -15.82 -8.69 -4.39
C MET A 99 -16.32 -7.94 -3.16
N GLU A 100 -16.09 -8.46 -1.95
CA GLU A 100 -16.41 -7.75 -0.70
C GLU A 100 -15.39 -6.67 -0.33
N TYR A 101 -14.12 -6.83 -0.75
CA TYR A 101 -13.04 -5.87 -0.54
C TYR A 101 -13.16 -4.66 -1.46
N LEU A 102 -13.36 -4.87 -2.76
CA LEU A 102 -13.28 -3.84 -3.80
C LEU A 102 -14.22 -2.65 -3.57
N PRO A 103 -15.53 -2.81 -3.28
CA PRO A 103 -16.43 -1.67 -3.10
C PRO A 103 -16.05 -0.79 -1.90
N LYS A 104 -15.45 -1.39 -0.87
CA LYS A 104 -15.00 -0.65 0.32
C LYS A 104 -13.74 0.18 0.04
N ARG A 105 -12.90 -0.24 -0.90
CA ARG A 105 -11.59 0.38 -1.16
C ARG A 105 -11.51 1.18 -2.45
N LEU A 106 -12.44 0.96 -3.37
CA LEU A 106 -12.70 1.86 -4.49
C LEU A 106 -13.48 3.11 -4.07
N CYS A 107 -14.07 3.11 -2.88
CA CYS A 107 -14.82 4.21 -2.32
C CYS A 107 -13.93 5.47 -2.14
N LYS A 108 -14.45 6.64 -2.49
CA LYS A 108 -13.76 7.94 -2.35
C LYS A 108 -13.32 8.26 -0.91
N ARG A 109 -13.87 7.59 0.11
CA ARG A 109 -13.49 7.72 1.53
C ARG A 109 -12.28 6.87 1.93
N ALA A 110 -11.81 5.97 1.08
CA ALA A 110 -10.56 5.26 1.32
C ALA A 110 -9.37 6.18 1.04
N SER A 111 -8.21 5.92 1.64
CA SER A 111 -7.01 6.70 1.33
C SER A 111 -6.63 6.56 -0.14
N THR A 112 -6.05 7.59 -0.71
CA THR A 112 -5.70 7.68 -2.14
C THR A 112 -4.86 6.48 -2.59
N GLU A 113 -3.85 6.12 -1.80
CA GLU A 113 -2.95 5.01 -2.11
C GLU A 113 -3.67 3.66 -2.07
N HIS A 114 -4.61 3.50 -1.12
CA HIS A 114 -5.40 2.28 -1.03
C HIS A 114 -6.39 2.17 -2.20
N GLN A 115 -6.96 3.29 -2.64
CA GLN A 115 -7.79 3.33 -3.84
C GLN A 115 -7.00 2.92 -5.09
N GLN A 116 -5.76 3.40 -5.25
CA GLN A 116 -4.90 3.04 -6.37
C GLN A 116 -4.65 1.53 -6.42
N ILE A 117 -4.32 0.91 -5.30
CA ILE A 117 -4.14 -0.54 -5.20
C ILE A 117 -5.44 -1.26 -5.54
N ALA A 118 -6.57 -0.80 -5.01
CA ALA A 118 -7.88 -1.39 -5.28
C ALA A 118 -8.27 -1.30 -6.77
N ARG A 119 -7.93 -0.20 -7.45
CA ARG A 119 -8.15 -0.04 -8.89
C ARG A 119 -7.35 -1.05 -9.71
N LEU A 120 -6.06 -1.21 -9.41
CA LEU A 120 -5.22 -2.20 -10.09
C LEU A 120 -5.74 -3.64 -9.89
N ILE A 121 -6.23 -3.96 -8.69
CA ILE A 121 -6.84 -5.25 -8.40
C ILE A 121 -8.14 -5.41 -9.21
N PHE A 122 -8.99 -4.39 -9.20
CA PHE A 122 -10.25 -4.38 -9.94
C PHE A 122 -10.02 -4.58 -11.45
N GLU A 123 -9.13 -3.82 -12.06
CA GLU A 123 -8.80 -3.91 -13.49
C GLU A 123 -8.35 -5.33 -13.85
N ARG A 124 -7.48 -5.93 -13.03
CA ARG A 124 -7.01 -7.29 -13.26
C ARG A 124 -8.11 -8.34 -13.12
N LEU A 125 -8.96 -8.22 -12.11
CA LEU A 125 -10.06 -9.16 -11.89
C LEU A 125 -11.17 -8.97 -12.92
N ASN A 126 -11.49 -7.74 -13.31
CA ASN A 126 -12.45 -7.44 -14.37
C ASN A 126 -11.98 -8.01 -15.72
N TYR A 127 -10.70 -7.90 -16.04
CA TYR A 127 -10.13 -8.51 -17.24
C TYR A 127 -10.28 -10.03 -17.25
N LEU A 128 -10.07 -10.70 -16.10
CA LEU A 128 -10.15 -12.16 -15.99
C LEU A 128 -11.59 -12.68 -15.88
N TYR A 129 -12.47 -11.91 -15.25
CA TYR A 129 -13.84 -12.32 -14.91
C TYR A 129 -14.85 -11.21 -15.18
N PRO A 130 -14.98 -10.70 -16.42
CA PRO A 130 -15.78 -9.49 -16.71
C PRO A 130 -17.28 -9.66 -16.40
N SER A 131 -17.80 -10.87 -16.52
CA SER A 131 -19.21 -11.17 -16.22
C SER A 131 -19.55 -11.12 -14.73
N ILE A 132 -18.56 -11.20 -13.85
CA ILE A 132 -18.75 -11.29 -12.40
C ILE A 132 -18.19 -10.05 -11.70
N VAL A 133 -17.02 -9.58 -12.12
CA VAL A 133 -16.32 -8.45 -11.51
C VAL A 133 -16.46 -7.22 -12.40
N ASN A 134 -17.57 -6.52 -12.25
CA ASN A 134 -17.80 -5.23 -12.87
C ASN A 134 -18.39 -4.25 -11.85
N LEU A 135 -18.43 -2.95 -12.17
CA LEU A 135 -18.86 -1.91 -11.23
C LEU A 135 -20.32 -2.05 -10.79
N GLU A 136 -21.18 -2.61 -11.64
CA GLU A 136 -22.60 -2.83 -11.31
C GLU A 136 -22.75 -3.94 -10.26
N MET A 137 -22.02 -5.05 -10.45
CA MET A 137 -22.06 -6.20 -9.56
C MET A 137 -21.39 -5.94 -8.20
N LEU A 138 -20.45 -4.98 -8.13
CA LEU A 138 -19.75 -4.67 -6.89
C LEU A 138 -20.58 -3.93 -5.84
N GLY A 139 -21.78 -3.43 -6.18
CA GLY A 139 -22.64 -2.75 -5.21
C GLY A 139 -22.00 -1.50 -4.59
N MET A 140 -21.35 -0.67 -5.42
CA MET A 140 -20.72 0.58 -4.97
C MET A 140 -21.75 1.51 -4.31
N CYS A 141 -21.33 2.24 -3.26
CA CYS A 141 -22.18 3.23 -2.63
C CYS A 141 -22.59 4.34 -3.60
N MET A 142 -23.79 4.92 -3.41
CA MET A 142 -24.37 5.91 -4.34
C MET A 142 -23.45 7.13 -4.59
N GLY A 143 -22.66 7.55 -3.61
CA GLY A 143 -21.72 8.66 -3.74
C GLY A 143 -20.40 8.32 -4.46
N CYS A 144 -20.19 7.06 -4.87
CA CYS A 144 -18.99 6.56 -5.53
C CYS A 144 -19.27 5.96 -6.92
N LYS A 145 -20.55 5.96 -7.35
CA LYS A 145 -20.96 5.56 -8.70
C LYS A 145 -20.55 6.61 -9.72
#